data_183a65d268309f9107fbf65de55eb1d4
#
_entry.id   183a65d268309f9107fbf65de55eb1d4
#
_cell.length_a   1.000
_cell.length_b   1.000
_cell.length_c   1.000
_cell.angle_alpha   90.00
_cell.angle_beta   90.00
_cell.angle_gamma   90.00
#
_symmetry.space_group_name_H-M   'P 1'
#
loop_
_entity.id
_entity.type
_entity.pdbx_description
1 polymer ?
#
loop_
_entity_poly.entity_id
_entity_poly.type
_entity_poly.pdbx_seq_one_letter_code
_entity_poly.pdbx_strand_id
1 'polypeptide(L)'
;MSAQNFNLFSFTGKMKILHATWLAFFITFVVWFNHAPLMMVIAQTLGMDKSQIKTILILNVALTIPARIVIGMLVDKFGPKRTYSALLAAGSIPCFMFAFAESFEQLALARFLSGFIGAGFVIGIRMVGEWFPAKQVGIAEGIYGGWGNFGSAAAAGALPALALMYGGVDGWRYAIASTGLIALLYSVVYFFSVSDTPKGSTYFKPKKSGAMEVSSVSDMIFYILMTLPLYATLSLLVWKLSSAAGANLLAMPVAIAIHIGIWLMYFYNVYKIVHINSEHLKHPVEAIHRYKFKQVAVLNLAYFITFGSELAVVSMLPLFFFETFHESQDITMLQAGLLGGSFAFINLVARPMGGWLSDKFGRKLSLSVFVLGLSAGYFGMSQITAEWSILVAVLLTMSCSLFVSAGCGAVYAIVPLIKRRMTGQIAGMVGAYGNVGGVLFLTILSFVSSSLFFVIIAAIALAVLLAVQFIDEPKGHMAEVLEDGSVEMIELG
;
A
#
# COMPACT_ATOMS: atom_id res chain seq x y z
N MET A 1 -12.27 26.95 16.73
CA MET A 1 -12.42 25.61 17.37
C MET A 1 -11.16 25.37 18.21
N SER A 2 -11.32 25.12 19.54
CA SER A 2 -10.18 24.83 20.43
C SER A 2 -9.38 23.65 19.88
N ALA A 3 -8.06 23.77 19.85
CA ALA A 3 -7.15 22.69 19.51
C ALA A 3 -7.40 21.52 20.48
N GLN A 4 -8.31 20.61 20.12
CA GLN A 4 -8.49 19.39 20.89
C GLN A 4 -7.18 18.63 20.83
N ASN A 5 -6.55 18.43 21.99
CA ASN A 5 -5.32 17.69 22.14
C ASN A 5 -5.48 16.31 21.48
N PHE A 6 -4.45 15.91 20.74
CA PHE A 6 -4.37 14.57 20.17
C PHE A 6 -4.25 13.56 21.33
N ASN A 7 -5.34 12.87 21.64
CA ASN A 7 -5.38 11.89 22.73
C ASN A 7 -5.77 10.52 22.19
N LEU A 8 -4.81 9.63 22.08
CA LEU A 8 -4.96 8.27 21.58
C LEU A 8 -5.97 7.41 22.34
N PHE A 9 -6.21 7.70 23.62
CA PHE A 9 -7.14 6.95 24.45
C PHE A 9 -8.57 7.50 24.39
N SER A 10 -8.82 8.53 23.60
CA SER A 10 -10.16 9.04 23.38
C SER A 10 -10.89 8.24 22.30
N PHE A 11 -12.13 7.84 22.57
CA PHE A 11 -13.02 7.16 21.63
C PHE A 11 -14.16 8.06 21.17
N THR A 12 -13.97 9.38 21.18
CA THR A 12 -14.98 10.38 20.76
C THR A 12 -14.45 11.26 19.62
N GLY A 13 -15.35 11.91 18.89
CA GLY A 13 -15.03 12.84 17.82
C GLY A 13 -14.08 12.25 16.77
N LYS A 14 -13.04 13.01 16.39
CA LYS A 14 -12.04 12.61 15.37
C LYS A 14 -11.28 11.32 15.74
N MET A 15 -11.05 11.09 17.04
CA MET A 15 -10.34 9.89 17.49
C MET A 15 -11.16 8.63 17.30
N LYS A 16 -12.49 8.67 17.53
CA LYS A 16 -13.41 7.56 17.20
C LYS A 16 -13.30 7.19 15.72
N ILE A 17 -13.27 8.18 14.85
CA ILE A 17 -13.15 7.96 13.39
C ILE A 17 -11.80 7.33 13.05
N LEU A 18 -10.70 7.83 13.63
CA LEU A 18 -9.38 7.24 13.46
C LEU A 18 -9.36 5.77 13.90
N HIS A 19 -9.90 5.47 15.08
CA HIS A 19 -9.94 4.10 15.61
C HIS A 19 -10.79 3.16 14.74
N ALA A 20 -11.96 3.58 14.30
CA ALA A 20 -12.78 2.79 13.40
C ALA A 20 -12.05 2.56 12.05
N THR A 21 -11.35 3.58 11.55
CA THR A 21 -10.72 3.54 10.22
C THR A 21 -9.44 2.72 10.21
N TRP A 22 -8.56 2.84 11.23
CA TRP A 22 -7.38 1.98 11.28
C TRP A 22 -7.76 0.50 11.53
N LEU A 23 -8.83 0.23 12.28
CA LEU A 23 -9.31 -1.13 12.47
C LEU A 23 -9.88 -1.72 11.15
N ALA A 24 -10.58 -0.90 10.33
CA ALA A 24 -10.97 -1.31 8.99
C ALA A 24 -9.75 -1.71 8.15
N PHE A 25 -8.68 -0.89 8.22
CA PHE A 25 -7.45 -1.17 7.49
C PHE A 25 -6.71 -2.40 8.02
N PHE A 26 -6.67 -2.58 9.33
CA PHE A 26 -6.14 -3.79 9.97
C PHE A 26 -6.84 -5.06 9.44
N ILE A 27 -8.17 -5.05 9.39
CA ILE A 27 -8.95 -6.18 8.86
C ILE A 27 -8.65 -6.40 7.37
N THR A 28 -8.53 -5.33 6.57
CA THR A 28 -8.15 -5.49 5.16
C THR A 28 -6.77 -6.14 5.02
N PHE A 29 -5.82 -5.80 5.88
CA PHE A 29 -4.47 -6.41 5.88
C PHE A 29 -4.47 -7.86 6.37
N VAL A 30 -5.27 -8.17 7.38
CA VAL A 30 -5.47 -9.57 7.79
C VAL A 30 -5.99 -10.40 6.60
N VAL A 31 -7.02 -9.95 5.91
CA VAL A 31 -7.59 -10.65 4.74
C VAL A 31 -6.58 -10.69 3.57
N TRP A 32 -5.84 -9.61 3.36
CA TRP A 32 -4.88 -9.53 2.25
C TRP A 32 -3.69 -10.47 2.44
N PHE A 33 -3.25 -10.69 3.68
CA PHE A 33 -2.09 -11.52 4.00
C PHE A 33 -2.41 -12.87 4.68
N ASN A 34 -3.69 -13.24 4.78
CA ASN A 34 -4.13 -14.45 5.50
C ASN A 34 -3.55 -15.76 4.93
N HIS A 35 -3.18 -15.79 3.66
CA HIS A 35 -2.57 -16.96 3.01
C HIS A 35 -1.11 -17.18 3.40
N ALA A 36 -0.36 -16.09 3.65
CA ALA A 36 1.09 -16.14 3.79
C ALA A 36 1.56 -17.11 4.91
N PRO A 37 1.04 -17.05 6.14
CA PRO A 37 1.45 -17.96 7.22
C PRO A 37 0.96 -19.39 7.03
N LEU A 38 -0.01 -19.62 6.16
CA LEU A 38 -0.62 -20.94 5.90
C LEU A 38 -0.16 -21.54 4.57
N MET A 39 0.71 -20.83 3.82
CA MET A 39 1.07 -21.18 2.44
C MET A 39 1.65 -22.58 2.31
N MET A 40 2.45 -23.04 3.28
CA MET A 40 3.05 -24.37 3.23
C MET A 40 1.99 -25.46 3.39
N VAL A 41 1.04 -25.28 4.30
CA VAL A 41 -0.07 -26.22 4.50
C VAL A 41 -0.97 -26.23 3.26
N ILE A 42 -1.28 -25.06 2.71
CA ILE A 42 -2.07 -24.93 1.47
C ILE A 42 -1.38 -25.65 0.31
N ALA A 43 -0.06 -25.44 0.15
CA ALA A 43 0.72 -26.05 -0.90
C ALA A 43 0.77 -27.57 -0.78
N GLN A 44 0.92 -28.10 0.44
CA GLN A 44 0.86 -29.54 0.70
C GLN A 44 -0.53 -30.13 0.39
N THR A 45 -1.60 -29.45 0.82
CA THR A 45 -2.98 -29.91 0.62
C THR A 45 -3.36 -29.97 -0.86
N LEU A 46 -2.89 -29.01 -1.67
CA LEU A 46 -3.21 -28.91 -3.09
C LEU A 46 -2.10 -29.43 -4.02
N GLY A 47 -1.04 -30.01 -3.48
CA GLY A 47 0.08 -30.55 -4.28
C GLY A 47 0.83 -29.49 -5.10
N MET A 48 0.98 -28.27 -4.59
CA MET A 48 1.57 -27.14 -5.31
C MET A 48 3.10 -27.21 -5.34
N ASP A 49 3.67 -26.87 -6.47
CA ASP A 49 5.11 -26.73 -6.63
C ASP A 49 5.62 -25.31 -6.22
N LYS A 50 6.96 -25.16 -6.16
CA LYS A 50 7.60 -23.87 -5.79
C LYS A 50 7.25 -22.73 -6.75
N SER A 51 7.02 -22.99 -8.03
CA SER A 51 6.65 -22.00 -9.03
C SER A 51 5.24 -21.47 -8.78
N GLN A 52 4.32 -22.39 -8.47
CA GLN A 52 2.93 -22.06 -8.13
C GLN A 52 2.83 -21.23 -6.85
N ILE A 53 3.63 -21.55 -5.82
CA ILE A 53 3.73 -20.75 -4.60
C ILE A 53 4.17 -19.31 -4.91
N LYS A 54 5.28 -19.14 -5.66
CA LYS A 54 5.76 -17.82 -6.07
C LYS A 54 4.71 -17.05 -6.88
N THR A 55 3.96 -17.74 -7.71
CA THR A 55 2.87 -17.16 -8.50
C THR A 55 1.75 -16.60 -7.62
N ILE A 56 1.33 -17.32 -6.58
CA ILE A 56 0.34 -16.82 -5.62
C ILE A 56 0.81 -15.54 -4.93
N LEU A 57 2.09 -15.46 -4.55
CA LEU A 57 2.66 -14.25 -3.93
C LEU A 57 2.62 -13.03 -4.86
N ILE A 58 2.91 -13.21 -6.14
CA ILE A 58 2.82 -12.14 -7.14
C ILE A 58 1.38 -11.71 -7.39
N LEU A 59 0.46 -12.67 -7.52
CA LEU A 59 -0.97 -12.41 -7.74
C LEU A 59 -1.59 -11.60 -6.61
N ASN A 60 -1.10 -11.77 -5.39
CA ASN A 60 -1.59 -11.03 -4.23
C ASN A 60 -1.51 -9.50 -4.38
N VAL A 61 -0.52 -8.99 -5.08
CA VAL A 61 -0.29 -7.54 -5.23
C VAL A 61 -0.73 -6.99 -6.60
N ALA A 62 -1.00 -7.88 -7.55
CA ALA A 62 -1.25 -7.55 -8.94
C ALA A 62 -2.45 -6.61 -9.15
N LEU A 63 -3.62 -7.04 -8.69
CA LEU A 63 -4.86 -6.28 -8.87
C LEU A 63 -4.88 -5.01 -8.01
N THR A 64 -4.05 -4.93 -6.97
CA THR A 64 -4.00 -3.77 -6.09
C THR A 64 -3.51 -2.51 -6.83
N ILE A 65 -2.69 -2.66 -7.87
CA ILE A 65 -2.22 -1.53 -8.69
C ILE A 65 -3.40 -0.75 -9.29
N PRO A 66 -4.23 -1.33 -10.17
CA PRO A 66 -5.39 -0.63 -10.73
C PRO A 66 -6.46 -0.34 -9.67
N ALA A 67 -6.62 -1.23 -8.68
CA ALA A 67 -7.62 -1.06 -7.63
C ALA A 67 -7.41 0.22 -6.81
N ARG A 68 -6.18 0.58 -6.45
CA ARG A 68 -5.89 1.82 -5.71
C ARG A 68 -6.28 3.07 -6.48
N ILE A 69 -6.09 3.09 -7.79
CA ILE A 69 -6.50 4.22 -8.65
C ILE A 69 -8.02 4.31 -8.71
N VAL A 70 -8.70 3.19 -8.98
CA VAL A 70 -10.17 3.12 -9.06
C VAL A 70 -10.79 3.50 -7.71
N ILE A 71 -10.33 2.93 -6.61
CA ILE A 71 -10.82 3.23 -5.27
C ILE A 71 -10.53 4.70 -4.89
N GLY A 72 -9.38 5.27 -5.30
CA GLY A 72 -9.08 6.68 -5.12
C GLY A 72 -10.12 7.60 -5.78
N MET A 73 -10.56 7.27 -7.00
CA MET A 73 -11.64 7.99 -7.68
C MET A 73 -13.01 7.77 -7.01
N LEU A 74 -13.28 6.54 -6.58
CA LEU A 74 -14.55 6.19 -5.92
C LEU A 74 -14.70 6.86 -4.56
N VAL A 75 -13.63 6.89 -3.76
CA VAL A 75 -13.66 7.54 -2.45
C VAL A 75 -13.88 9.04 -2.57
N ASP A 76 -13.23 9.70 -3.53
CA ASP A 76 -13.44 11.13 -3.77
C ASP A 76 -14.88 11.43 -4.22
N LYS A 77 -15.53 10.51 -4.96
CA LYS A 77 -16.89 10.68 -5.46
C LYS A 77 -17.98 10.33 -4.43
N PHE A 78 -17.83 9.21 -3.72
CA PHE A 78 -18.89 8.61 -2.88
C PHE A 78 -18.67 8.80 -1.38
N GLY A 79 -17.48 9.26 -0.98
CA GLY A 79 -17.05 9.39 0.41
C GLY A 79 -16.45 8.12 1.00
N PRO A 80 -15.60 8.28 2.04
CA PRO A 80 -14.90 7.18 2.68
C PRO A 80 -15.82 6.15 3.34
N LYS A 81 -16.88 6.58 4.00
CA LYS A 81 -17.82 5.72 4.71
C LYS A 81 -18.38 4.62 3.80
N ARG A 82 -18.98 5.02 2.68
CA ARG A 82 -19.63 4.09 1.73
C ARG A 82 -18.59 3.22 1.02
N THR A 83 -17.51 3.85 0.59
CA THR A 83 -16.46 3.17 -0.18
C THR A 83 -15.75 2.11 0.64
N TYR A 84 -15.45 2.38 1.93
CA TYR A 84 -14.79 1.40 2.79
C TYR A 84 -15.71 0.22 3.14
N SER A 85 -16.95 0.51 3.51
CA SER A 85 -17.92 -0.54 3.80
C SER A 85 -18.13 -1.46 2.59
N ALA A 86 -18.29 -0.87 1.39
CA ALA A 86 -18.42 -1.64 0.16
C ALA A 86 -17.16 -2.48 -0.15
N LEU A 87 -15.95 -1.92 0.08
CA LEU A 87 -14.70 -2.65 -0.12
C LEU A 87 -14.56 -3.86 0.81
N LEU A 88 -14.86 -3.70 2.10
CA LEU A 88 -14.81 -4.79 3.08
C LEU A 88 -15.80 -5.91 2.74
N ALA A 89 -17.04 -5.54 2.38
CA ALA A 89 -18.05 -6.51 1.98
C ALA A 89 -17.66 -7.24 0.67
N ALA A 90 -17.23 -6.50 -0.36
CA ALA A 90 -16.81 -7.09 -1.63
C ALA A 90 -15.53 -7.95 -1.47
N GLY A 91 -14.58 -7.54 -0.61
CA GLY A 91 -13.34 -8.26 -0.36
C GLY A 91 -13.53 -9.57 0.41
N SER A 92 -14.66 -9.76 1.11
CA SER A 92 -14.97 -11.03 1.77
C SER A 92 -15.28 -12.15 0.75
N ILE A 93 -15.82 -11.82 -0.43
CA ILE A 93 -16.17 -12.80 -1.46
C ILE A 93 -14.95 -13.58 -1.96
N PRO A 94 -13.88 -12.95 -2.49
CA PRO A 94 -12.69 -13.68 -2.92
C PRO A 94 -11.97 -14.37 -1.75
N CYS A 95 -12.14 -13.90 -0.51
CA CYS A 95 -11.62 -14.59 0.67
C CYS A 95 -12.30 -15.95 0.86
N PHE A 96 -13.64 -16.04 0.75
CA PHE A 96 -14.36 -17.31 0.77
C PHE A 96 -14.03 -18.18 -0.44
N MET A 97 -13.91 -17.59 -1.64
CA MET A 97 -13.47 -18.34 -2.82
C MET A 97 -12.09 -18.99 -2.62
N PHE A 98 -11.16 -18.27 -2.00
CA PHE A 98 -9.83 -18.79 -1.67
C PHE A 98 -9.89 -19.91 -0.64
N ALA A 99 -10.68 -19.74 0.42
CA ALA A 99 -10.85 -20.73 1.48
C ALA A 99 -11.39 -22.07 0.96
N PHE A 100 -12.29 -22.03 0.00
CA PHE A 100 -12.96 -23.23 -0.55
C PHE A 100 -12.45 -23.65 -1.93
N ALA A 101 -11.28 -23.13 -2.36
CA ALA A 101 -10.65 -23.56 -3.60
C ALA A 101 -10.20 -25.04 -3.55
N GLU A 102 -10.46 -25.78 -4.62
CA GLU A 102 -10.11 -27.19 -4.77
C GLU A 102 -8.97 -27.41 -5.77
N SER A 103 -8.60 -26.36 -6.53
CA SER A 103 -7.51 -26.40 -7.50
C SER A 103 -6.62 -25.17 -7.41
N PHE A 104 -5.40 -25.27 -7.96
CA PHE A 104 -4.47 -24.14 -8.04
C PHE A 104 -5.06 -22.97 -8.82
N GLU A 105 -5.80 -23.21 -9.92
CA GLU A 105 -6.39 -22.17 -10.76
C GLU A 105 -7.48 -21.40 -10.01
N GLN A 106 -8.32 -22.10 -9.23
CA GLN A 106 -9.33 -21.46 -8.38
C GLN A 106 -8.67 -20.63 -7.28
N LEU A 107 -7.61 -21.17 -6.65
CA LEU A 107 -6.83 -20.49 -5.63
C LEU A 107 -6.17 -19.23 -6.21
N ALA A 108 -5.55 -19.34 -7.39
CA ALA A 108 -4.89 -18.25 -8.08
C ALA A 108 -5.88 -17.13 -8.46
N LEU A 109 -7.06 -17.49 -9.00
CA LEU A 109 -8.11 -16.53 -9.33
C LEU A 109 -8.61 -15.79 -8.06
N ALA A 110 -8.93 -16.55 -7.02
CA ALA A 110 -9.38 -15.97 -5.76
C ALA A 110 -8.32 -15.05 -5.16
N ARG A 111 -7.03 -15.43 -5.23
CA ARG A 111 -5.92 -14.61 -4.74
C ARG A 111 -5.74 -13.34 -5.55
N PHE A 112 -5.81 -13.42 -6.87
CA PHE A 112 -5.79 -12.25 -7.74
C PHE A 112 -6.91 -11.27 -7.38
N LEU A 113 -8.16 -11.75 -7.25
CA LEU A 113 -9.31 -10.92 -6.87
C LEU A 113 -9.15 -10.34 -5.45
N SER A 114 -8.57 -11.09 -4.52
CA SER A 114 -8.28 -10.61 -3.16
C SER A 114 -7.34 -9.40 -3.13
N GLY A 115 -6.50 -9.22 -4.16
CA GLY A 115 -5.65 -8.03 -4.29
C GLY A 115 -6.41 -6.71 -4.26
N PHE A 116 -7.71 -6.72 -4.62
CA PHE A 116 -8.56 -5.52 -4.60
C PHE A 116 -8.72 -4.93 -3.19
N ILE A 117 -8.72 -5.77 -2.15
CA ILE A 117 -8.89 -5.32 -0.75
C ILE A 117 -7.71 -4.47 -0.26
N GLY A 118 -6.52 -4.64 -0.83
CA GLY A 118 -5.33 -3.82 -0.54
C GLY A 118 -5.47 -2.35 -0.92
N ALA A 119 -6.52 -1.98 -1.68
CA ALA A 119 -6.86 -0.60 -1.98
C ALA A 119 -7.54 0.13 -0.81
N GLY A 120 -7.92 -0.57 0.27
CA GLY A 120 -8.51 0.03 1.47
C GLY A 120 -7.67 1.15 2.08
N PHE A 121 -6.35 1.07 1.94
CA PHE A 121 -5.42 2.09 2.39
C PHE A 121 -5.79 3.51 1.91
N VAL A 122 -6.13 3.66 0.63
CA VAL A 122 -6.44 4.95 0.01
C VAL A 122 -7.67 5.61 0.63
N ILE A 123 -8.65 4.79 1.05
CA ILE A 123 -9.90 5.28 1.63
C ILE A 123 -9.66 5.94 2.98
N GLY A 124 -8.84 5.31 3.82
CA GLY A 124 -8.54 5.87 5.14
C GLY A 124 -7.66 7.12 5.08
N ILE A 125 -6.72 7.20 4.12
CA ILE A 125 -5.97 8.44 3.85
C ILE A 125 -6.95 9.60 3.59
N ARG A 126 -7.97 9.38 2.76
CA ARG A 126 -9.00 10.39 2.52
C ARG A 126 -9.80 10.71 3.78
N MET A 127 -10.21 9.70 4.55
CA MET A 127 -10.96 9.87 5.80
C MET A 127 -10.18 10.69 6.83
N VAL A 128 -8.92 10.32 7.07
CA VAL A 128 -8.05 11.00 8.04
C VAL A 128 -7.79 12.45 7.60
N GLY A 129 -7.53 12.67 6.30
CA GLY A 129 -7.35 14.01 5.74
C GLY A 129 -8.57 14.94 5.91
N GLU A 130 -9.81 14.39 5.98
CA GLU A 130 -11.02 15.18 6.25
C GLU A 130 -11.22 15.51 7.73
N TRP A 131 -10.74 14.65 8.64
CA TRP A 131 -11.02 14.76 10.07
C TRP A 131 -9.91 15.42 10.87
N PHE A 132 -8.66 15.44 10.36
CA PHE A 132 -7.50 15.95 11.10
C PHE A 132 -6.92 17.22 10.48
N PRO A 133 -6.55 18.22 11.31
CA PRO A 133 -5.88 19.41 10.82
C PRO A 133 -4.46 19.09 10.33
N ALA A 134 -3.90 19.93 9.46
CA ALA A 134 -2.60 19.74 8.83
C ALA A 134 -1.46 19.46 9.82
N LYS A 135 -1.47 20.09 11.01
CA LYS A 135 -0.48 19.88 12.09
C LYS A 135 -0.57 18.50 12.78
N GLN A 136 -1.62 17.74 12.55
CA GLN A 136 -1.86 16.42 13.17
C GLN A 136 -2.07 15.31 12.13
N VAL A 137 -2.13 15.67 10.86
CA VAL A 137 -2.44 14.70 9.80
C VAL A 137 -1.34 13.64 9.68
N GLY A 138 -0.07 14.02 9.79
CA GLY A 138 1.04 13.08 9.66
C GLY A 138 1.03 11.99 10.74
N ILE A 139 0.84 12.36 12.01
CA ILE A 139 0.73 11.38 13.09
C ILE A 139 -0.53 10.52 12.94
N ALA A 140 -1.66 11.11 12.54
CA ALA A 140 -2.91 10.38 12.35
C ALA A 140 -2.83 9.40 11.17
N GLU A 141 -2.24 9.80 10.04
CA GLU A 141 -1.96 8.93 8.89
C GLU A 141 -0.96 7.82 9.24
N GLY A 142 0.06 8.16 10.03
CA GLY A 142 1.03 7.20 10.53
C GLY A 142 0.40 6.12 11.40
N ILE A 143 -0.51 6.50 12.32
CA ILE A 143 -1.28 5.56 13.15
C ILE A 143 -2.20 4.72 12.26
N TYR A 144 -2.95 5.35 11.37
CA TYR A 144 -3.83 4.66 10.43
C TYR A 144 -3.04 3.61 9.63
N GLY A 145 -1.96 4.03 8.99
CA GLY A 145 -1.15 3.14 8.15
C GLY A 145 -0.38 2.09 8.95
N GLY A 146 0.23 2.46 10.08
CA GLY A 146 1.05 1.57 10.89
C GLY A 146 0.23 0.50 11.60
N TRP A 147 -0.84 0.91 12.27
CA TRP A 147 -1.71 -0.02 13.00
C TRP A 147 -2.55 -0.88 12.04
N GLY A 148 -2.91 -0.34 10.89
CA GLY A 148 -3.55 -1.13 9.85
C GLY A 148 -2.62 -2.20 9.26
N ASN A 149 -1.39 -1.83 8.88
CA ASN A 149 -0.41 -2.78 8.33
C ASN A 149 -0.01 -3.88 9.35
N PHE A 150 -0.09 -3.61 10.64
CA PHE A 150 0.10 -4.62 11.68
C PHE A 150 -0.84 -5.82 11.53
N GLY A 151 -1.95 -5.68 10.78
CA GLY A 151 -2.83 -6.79 10.43
C GLY A 151 -2.12 -7.98 9.76
N SER A 152 -1.06 -7.74 8.98
CA SER A 152 -0.25 -8.81 8.39
C SER A 152 0.54 -9.59 9.44
N ALA A 153 1.12 -8.91 10.42
CA ALA A 153 1.83 -9.55 11.54
C ALA A 153 0.85 -10.31 12.45
N ALA A 154 -0.32 -9.73 12.71
CA ALA A 154 -1.39 -10.40 13.46
C ALA A 154 -1.88 -11.66 12.76
N ALA A 155 -2.05 -11.63 11.44
CA ALA A 155 -2.38 -12.80 10.64
C ALA A 155 -1.29 -13.87 10.75
N ALA A 156 -0.01 -13.48 10.66
CA ALA A 156 1.12 -14.40 10.77
C ALA A 156 1.17 -15.11 12.14
N GLY A 157 0.83 -14.43 13.22
CA GLY A 157 0.81 -15.01 14.57
C GLY A 157 -0.46 -15.81 14.89
N ALA A 158 -1.65 -15.32 14.45
CA ALA A 158 -2.93 -15.88 14.89
C ALA A 158 -3.45 -17.00 13.98
N LEU A 159 -3.26 -16.92 12.64
CA LEU A 159 -3.93 -17.84 11.73
C LEU A 159 -3.40 -19.29 11.80
N PRO A 160 -2.09 -19.56 12.00
CA PRO A 160 -1.65 -20.94 12.21
C PRO A 160 -2.25 -21.57 13.46
N ALA A 161 -2.34 -20.82 14.56
CA ALA A 161 -2.99 -21.30 15.78
C ALA A 161 -4.48 -21.56 15.56
N LEU A 162 -5.18 -20.66 14.86
CA LEU A 162 -6.59 -20.80 14.53
C LEU A 162 -6.82 -22.02 13.62
N ALA A 163 -5.96 -22.26 12.62
CA ALA A 163 -6.03 -23.44 11.76
C ALA A 163 -5.86 -24.74 12.56
N LEU A 164 -4.93 -24.76 13.53
CA LEU A 164 -4.76 -25.89 14.43
C LEU A 164 -5.99 -26.13 15.33
N MET A 165 -6.61 -25.04 15.81
CA MET A 165 -7.83 -25.12 16.64
C MET A 165 -9.02 -25.69 15.86
N TYR A 166 -9.18 -25.33 14.58
CA TYR A 166 -10.21 -25.94 13.72
C TYR A 166 -9.90 -27.40 13.40
N GLY A 167 -8.62 -27.78 13.41
CA GLY A 167 -8.15 -29.15 13.26
C GLY A 167 -8.30 -29.74 11.84
N GLY A 168 -7.72 -30.92 11.66
CA GLY A 168 -7.76 -31.64 10.40
C GLY A 168 -6.96 -31.00 9.26
N VAL A 169 -7.07 -31.58 8.08
CA VAL A 169 -6.39 -31.12 6.85
C VAL A 169 -6.96 -29.79 6.36
N ASP A 170 -8.23 -29.51 6.67
CA ASP A 170 -8.98 -28.33 6.20
C ASP A 170 -8.99 -27.17 7.20
N GLY A 171 -8.31 -27.28 8.32
CA GLY A 171 -8.28 -26.22 9.34
C GLY A 171 -7.85 -24.85 8.80
N TRP A 172 -6.93 -24.80 7.82
CA TRP A 172 -6.52 -23.59 7.15
C TRP A 172 -7.67 -22.90 6.38
N ARG A 173 -8.61 -23.70 5.81
CA ARG A 173 -9.77 -23.19 5.07
C ARG A 173 -10.69 -22.39 5.98
N TYR A 174 -10.99 -22.95 7.14
CA TYR A 174 -11.84 -22.29 8.14
C TYR A 174 -11.16 -21.07 8.78
N ALA A 175 -9.84 -21.13 8.98
CA ALA A 175 -9.07 -19.97 9.45
C ALA A 175 -9.13 -18.81 8.45
N ILE A 176 -8.98 -19.06 7.15
CA ILE A 176 -9.12 -18.05 6.11
C ILE A 176 -10.57 -17.54 6.01
N ALA A 177 -11.57 -18.45 5.97
CA ALA A 177 -12.99 -18.08 5.90
C ALA A 177 -13.40 -17.18 7.08
N SER A 178 -12.87 -17.42 8.29
CA SER A 178 -13.12 -16.60 9.47
C SER A 178 -12.67 -15.14 9.24
N THR A 179 -11.56 -14.90 8.54
CA THR A 179 -11.11 -13.54 8.22
C THR A 179 -12.06 -12.84 7.25
N GLY A 180 -12.61 -13.56 6.28
CA GLY A 180 -13.64 -13.04 5.37
C GLY A 180 -14.95 -12.70 6.10
N LEU A 181 -15.36 -13.53 7.05
CA LEU A 181 -16.54 -13.28 7.87
C LEU A 181 -16.35 -12.03 8.74
N ILE A 182 -15.19 -11.87 9.38
CA ILE A 182 -14.85 -10.66 10.16
C ILE A 182 -14.92 -9.41 9.27
N ALA A 183 -14.37 -9.45 8.06
CA ALA A 183 -14.44 -8.31 7.14
C ALA A 183 -15.88 -7.96 6.75
N LEU A 184 -16.72 -8.96 6.48
CA LEU A 184 -18.14 -8.78 6.16
C LEU A 184 -18.90 -8.15 7.32
N LEU A 185 -18.76 -8.67 8.53
CA LEU A 185 -19.41 -8.14 9.73
C LEU A 185 -18.92 -6.70 10.03
N TYR A 186 -17.61 -6.47 9.93
CA TYR A 186 -17.07 -5.13 10.17
C TYR A 186 -17.48 -4.11 9.11
N SER A 187 -17.79 -4.54 7.89
CA SER A 187 -18.34 -3.63 6.86
C SER A 187 -19.62 -2.94 7.32
N VAL A 188 -20.50 -3.69 7.99
CA VAL A 188 -21.76 -3.18 8.57
C VAL A 188 -21.47 -2.27 9.76
N VAL A 189 -20.61 -2.72 10.70
CA VAL A 189 -20.21 -1.93 11.86
C VAL A 189 -19.61 -0.59 11.44
N TYR A 190 -18.69 -0.60 10.48
CA TYR A 190 -18.04 0.61 9.97
C TYR A 190 -19.07 1.57 9.36
N PHE A 191 -19.99 1.07 8.54
CA PHE A 191 -21.02 1.89 7.89
C PHE A 191 -21.85 2.69 8.91
N PHE A 192 -22.21 2.10 10.05
CA PHE A 192 -23.01 2.77 11.07
C PHE A 192 -22.18 3.57 12.07
N SER A 193 -20.87 3.35 12.16
CA SER A 193 -20.01 3.96 13.18
C SER A 193 -19.36 5.27 12.77
N VAL A 194 -19.21 5.54 11.44
CA VAL A 194 -18.46 6.67 10.92
C VAL A 194 -19.31 7.62 10.08
N SER A 195 -18.80 8.85 9.90
CA SER A 195 -19.28 9.82 8.92
C SER A 195 -18.12 10.34 8.08
N ASP A 196 -18.41 10.80 6.84
CA ASP A 196 -17.35 11.21 5.89
C ASP A 196 -16.58 12.45 6.37
N THR A 197 -17.29 13.39 7.02
CA THR A 197 -16.73 14.65 7.50
C THR A 197 -17.21 14.98 8.91
N PRO A 198 -16.55 15.88 9.64
CA PRO A 198 -17.07 16.47 10.87
C PRO A 198 -18.42 17.17 10.65
N LYS A 199 -19.24 17.25 11.70
CA LYS A 199 -20.51 17.97 11.64
C LYS A 199 -20.28 19.44 11.29
N GLY A 200 -21.00 19.93 10.28
CA GLY A 200 -20.88 21.30 9.79
C GLY A 200 -19.75 21.52 8.76
N SER A 201 -19.03 20.49 8.38
CA SER A 201 -18.05 20.55 7.29
C SER A 201 -18.61 19.94 6.01
N THR A 202 -18.24 20.52 4.86
CA THR A 202 -18.61 20.03 3.53
C THR A 202 -17.59 19.02 3.02
N TYR A 203 -18.05 17.91 2.42
CA TYR A 203 -17.18 16.96 1.75
C TYR A 203 -16.88 17.47 0.33
N PHE A 204 -15.60 17.83 0.09
CA PHE A 204 -15.16 18.35 -1.21
C PHE A 204 -15.02 17.23 -2.23
N LYS A 205 -15.80 17.33 -3.31
CA LYS A 205 -15.71 16.43 -4.46
C LYS A 205 -14.87 17.06 -5.57
N PRO A 206 -14.11 16.27 -6.36
CA PRO A 206 -13.46 16.80 -7.55
C PRO A 206 -14.51 17.33 -8.55
N LYS A 207 -14.19 18.43 -9.23
CA LYS A 207 -15.09 19.04 -10.23
C LYS A 207 -15.31 18.11 -11.43
N LYS A 208 -14.26 17.38 -11.85
CA LYS A 208 -14.30 16.37 -12.92
C LYS A 208 -13.84 15.02 -12.40
N SER A 209 -14.42 13.94 -12.92
CA SER A 209 -14.05 12.56 -12.56
C SER A 209 -13.33 11.87 -13.73
N GLY A 210 -12.32 11.05 -13.43
CA GLY A 210 -11.66 10.20 -14.42
C GLY A 210 -10.18 10.49 -14.67
N ALA A 211 -9.68 11.68 -14.33
CA ALA A 211 -8.25 12.01 -14.27
C ALA A 211 -8.03 13.16 -13.30
N MET A 212 -6.80 13.30 -12.80
CA MET A 212 -6.40 14.45 -11.98
C MET A 212 -6.33 15.71 -12.84
N GLU A 213 -6.88 16.81 -12.34
CA GLU A 213 -6.71 18.13 -12.93
C GLU A 213 -5.28 18.62 -12.65
N VAL A 214 -4.57 19.10 -13.67
CA VAL A 214 -3.21 19.61 -13.53
C VAL A 214 -3.13 21.11 -13.79
N SER A 215 -2.05 21.76 -13.37
CA SER A 215 -1.92 23.22 -13.39
C SER A 215 -1.24 23.77 -14.64
N SER A 216 -0.57 22.91 -15.43
CA SER A 216 0.15 23.30 -16.64
C SER A 216 0.25 22.14 -17.65
N VAL A 217 0.59 22.48 -18.90
CA VAL A 217 0.84 21.47 -19.94
C VAL A 217 2.06 20.60 -19.59
N SER A 218 3.08 21.18 -18.98
CA SER A 218 4.24 20.44 -18.49
C SER A 218 3.83 19.41 -17.42
N ASP A 219 2.97 19.80 -16.47
CA ASP A 219 2.44 18.88 -15.47
C ASP A 219 1.59 17.77 -16.11
N MET A 220 0.82 18.08 -17.17
CA MET A 220 0.04 17.09 -17.89
C MET A 220 0.92 16.04 -18.58
N ILE A 221 1.98 16.48 -19.28
CA ILE A 221 2.94 15.56 -19.90
C ILE A 221 3.61 14.69 -18.85
N PHE A 222 4.01 15.29 -17.73
CA PHE A 222 4.66 14.56 -16.65
C PHE A 222 3.70 13.56 -15.97
N TYR A 223 2.42 13.92 -15.84
CA TYR A 223 1.38 12.99 -15.37
C TYR A 223 1.24 11.78 -16.31
N ILE A 224 1.17 12.01 -17.63
CA ILE A 224 1.10 10.94 -18.63
C ILE A 224 2.33 10.01 -18.51
N LEU A 225 3.54 10.57 -18.41
CA LEU A 225 4.77 9.79 -18.23
C LEU A 225 4.73 8.96 -16.93
N MET A 226 4.21 9.52 -15.84
CA MET A 226 4.07 8.82 -14.57
C MET A 226 2.95 7.76 -14.55
N THR A 227 2.05 7.71 -15.52
CA THR A 227 1.10 6.59 -15.63
C THR A 227 1.70 5.38 -16.37
N LEU A 228 2.71 5.57 -17.21
CA LEU A 228 3.32 4.50 -18.00
C LEU A 228 3.87 3.32 -17.15
N PRO A 229 4.62 3.53 -16.04
CA PRO A 229 5.10 2.44 -15.20
C PRO A 229 4.00 1.55 -14.62
N LEU A 230 2.81 2.09 -14.39
CA LEU A 230 1.66 1.33 -13.88
C LEU A 230 1.22 0.26 -14.89
N TYR A 231 1.04 0.65 -16.14
CA TYR A 231 0.63 -0.26 -17.21
C TYR A 231 1.76 -1.19 -17.66
N ALA A 232 3.00 -0.70 -17.68
CA ALA A 232 4.18 -1.51 -17.98
C ALA A 232 4.34 -2.64 -16.93
N THR A 233 4.11 -2.35 -15.66
CA THR A 233 4.16 -3.37 -14.58
C THR A 233 3.05 -4.39 -14.69
N LEU A 234 1.83 -3.97 -15.06
CA LEU A 234 0.74 -4.92 -15.34
C LEU A 234 1.08 -5.82 -16.54
N SER A 235 1.72 -5.26 -17.59
CA SER A 235 2.19 -6.01 -18.75
C SER A 235 3.29 -7.01 -18.33
N LEU A 236 4.27 -6.58 -17.53
CA LEU A 236 5.30 -7.46 -16.97
C LEU A 236 4.68 -8.63 -16.19
N LEU A 237 3.65 -8.37 -15.39
CA LEU A 237 2.93 -9.39 -14.65
C LEU A 237 2.27 -10.41 -15.58
N VAL A 238 1.58 -9.97 -16.63
CA VAL A 238 0.95 -10.87 -17.62
C VAL A 238 2.00 -11.75 -18.28
N TRP A 239 3.16 -11.17 -18.65
CA TRP A 239 4.29 -11.94 -19.18
C TRP A 239 4.76 -12.99 -18.17
N LYS A 240 4.90 -12.63 -16.88
CA LYS A 240 5.34 -13.55 -15.81
C LYS A 240 4.35 -14.70 -15.58
N LEU A 241 3.05 -14.49 -15.80
CA LEU A 241 2.01 -15.50 -15.65
C LEU A 241 1.81 -16.34 -16.92
N SER A 242 2.39 -15.96 -18.05
CA SER A 242 2.28 -16.68 -19.32
C SER A 242 3.19 -17.90 -19.38
N SER A 243 2.94 -18.75 -20.35
CA SER A 243 3.78 -19.91 -20.65
C SER A 243 5.21 -19.54 -21.05
N ALA A 244 5.43 -18.32 -21.59
CA ALA A 244 6.76 -17.83 -21.95
C ALA A 244 7.69 -17.65 -20.75
N ALA A 245 7.14 -17.30 -19.56
CA ALA A 245 7.92 -17.13 -18.33
C ALA A 245 7.87 -18.34 -17.39
N GLY A 246 7.19 -19.42 -17.79
CA GLY A 246 7.18 -20.71 -17.08
C GLY A 246 6.11 -20.88 -16.01
N ALA A 247 5.28 -19.85 -15.72
CA ALA A 247 4.19 -20.00 -14.75
C ALA A 247 2.97 -20.78 -15.30
N ASN A 248 2.80 -20.83 -16.61
CA ASN A 248 1.75 -21.56 -17.34
C ASN A 248 0.29 -21.32 -16.90
N LEU A 249 0.03 -20.20 -16.20
CA LEU A 249 -1.34 -19.80 -15.81
C LEU A 249 -2.13 -19.19 -16.97
N LEU A 250 -1.44 -18.53 -17.88
CA LEU A 250 -2.05 -17.89 -19.04
C LEU A 250 -1.50 -18.53 -20.32
N ALA A 251 -2.38 -19.12 -21.12
CA ALA A 251 -2.03 -19.51 -22.47
C ALA A 251 -1.59 -18.31 -23.30
N MET A 252 -0.62 -18.50 -24.21
CA MET A 252 -0.04 -17.41 -24.99
C MET A 252 -1.07 -16.51 -25.72
N PRO A 253 -2.12 -17.05 -26.38
CA PRO A 253 -3.14 -16.21 -27.01
C PRO A 253 -3.88 -15.31 -26.01
N VAL A 254 -4.17 -15.84 -24.81
CA VAL A 254 -4.83 -15.09 -23.73
C VAL A 254 -3.91 -14.01 -23.19
N ALA A 255 -2.64 -14.32 -22.97
CA ALA A 255 -1.64 -13.33 -22.53
C ALA A 255 -1.50 -12.17 -23.56
N ILE A 256 -1.42 -12.47 -24.85
CA ILE A 256 -1.37 -11.46 -25.92
C ILE A 256 -2.64 -10.60 -25.90
N ALA A 257 -3.82 -11.19 -25.78
CA ALA A 257 -5.08 -10.44 -25.72
C ALA A 257 -5.12 -9.50 -24.49
N ILE A 258 -4.65 -9.95 -23.33
CA ILE A 258 -4.57 -9.12 -22.13
C ILE A 258 -3.54 -8.00 -22.32
N HIS A 259 -2.37 -8.25 -22.92
CA HIS A 259 -1.39 -7.21 -23.25
C HIS A 259 -2.01 -6.12 -24.13
N ILE A 260 -2.70 -6.52 -25.20
CA ILE A 260 -3.41 -5.57 -26.08
C ILE A 260 -4.41 -4.76 -25.26
N GLY A 261 -5.22 -5.40 -24.43
CA GLY A 261 -6.18 -4.73 -23.56
C GLY A 261 -5.53 -3.72 -22.61
N ILE A 262 -4.41 -4.07 -21.96
CA ILE A 262 -3.66 -3.17 -21.08
C ILE A 262 -3.19 -1.92 -21.82
N TRP A 263 -2.61 -2.08 -23.03
CA TRP A 263 -2.11 -0.94 -23.80
C TRP A 263 -3.25 -0.09 -24.39
N LEU A 264 -4.36 -0.69 -24.79
CA LEU A 264 -5.57 0.07 -25.16
C LEU A 264 -6.11 0.88 -23.98
N MET A 265 -6.12 0.31 -22.78
CA MET A 265 -6.51 1.04 -21.55
C MET A 265 -5.53 2.18 -21.25
N TYR A 266 -4.22 2.01 -21.47
CA TYR A 266 -3.23 3.08 -21.32
C TYR A 266 -3.54 4.24 -22.27
N PHE A 267 -3.71 3.98 -23.57
CA PHE A 267 -4.03 5.03 -24.55
C PHE A 267 -5.37 5.70 -24.27
N TYR A 268 -6.37 4.95 -23.82
CA TYR A 268 -7.63 5.52 -23.38
C TYR A 268 -7.47 6.42 -22.14
N ASN A 269 -6.62 6.03 -21.19
CA ASN A 269 -6.30 6.86 -20.02
C ASN A 269 -5.57 8.15 -20.43
N VAL A 270 -4.59 8.04 -21.34
CA VAL A 270 -3.90 9.21 -21.93
C VAL A 270 -4.90 10.14 -22.62
N TYR A 271 -5.80 9.59 -23.43
CA TYR A 271 -6.88 10.38 -24.05
C TYR A 271 -7.72 11.13 -22.99
N LYS A 272 -8.12 10.45 -21.92
CA LYS A 272 -8.89 11.10 -20.82
C LYS A 272 -8.10 12.19 -20.12
N ILE A 273 -6.82 11.96 -19.82
CA ILE A 273 -5.95 12.97 -19.19
C ILE A 273 -5.86 14.21 -20.09
N VAL A 274 -5.62 14.02 -21.38
CA VAL A 274 -5.53 15.12 -22.35
C VAL A 274 -6.88 15.82 -22.51
N HIS A 275 -7.98 15.07 -22.66
CA HIS A 275 -9.31 15.65 -22.87
C HIS A 275 -9.77 16.49 -21.66
N ILE A 276 -9.62 15.97 -20.44
CA ILE A 276 -10.01 16.69 -19.21
C ILE A 276 -9.14 17.94 -19.02
N ASN A 277 -7.84 17.83 -19.22
CA ASN A 277 -6.90 18.90 -18.95
C ASN A 277 -6.79 19.92 -20.09
N SER A 278 -6.99 19.53 -21.35
CA SER A 278 -6.96 20.48 -22.46
C SER A 278 -8.05 21.55 -22.37
N GLU A 279 -9.25 21.20 -21.90
CA GLU A 279 -10.29 22.17 -21.63
C GLU A 279 -9.97 23.04 -20.40
N HIS A 280 -9.43 22.42 -19.34
CA HIS A 280 -9.05 23.11 -18.12
C HIS A 280 -7.91 24.13 -18.35
N LEU A 281 -6.97 23.80 -19.21
CA LEU A 281 -5.79 24.62 -19.51
C LEU A 281 -6.02 25.67 -20.61
N LYS A 282 -7.21 25.77 -21.22
CA LYS A 282 -7.56 26.85 -22.16
C LYS A 282 -7.52 28.24 -21.50
N HIS A 283 -7.77 28.29 -20.20
CA HIS A 283 -7.68 29.49 -19.41
C HIS A 283 -6.58 29.35 -18.35
N PRO A 284 -5.88 30.45 -18.01
CA PRO A 284 -4.86 30.43 -16.96
C PRO A 284 -5.48 29.92 -15.64
N VAL A 285 -4.94 28.86 -15.08
CA VAL A 285 -5.36 28.35 -13.77
C VAL A 285 -5.02 29.41 -12.73
N GLU A 286 -5.99 29.80 -11.92
CA GLU A 286 -5.78 30.78 -10.82
C GLU A 286 -4.72 30.28 -9.86
N ALA A 287 -3.90 31.21 -9.32
CA ALA A 287 -2.76 30.86 -8.46
C ALA A 287 -3.16 29.98 -7.26
N ILE A 288 -4.36 30.23 -6.69
CA ILE A 288 -4.94 29.51 -5.56
C ILE A 288 -5.25 28.04 -5.87
N HIS A 289 -5.44 27.69 -7.15
CA HIS A 289 -5.78 26.34 -7.59
C HIS A 289 -4.56 25.57 -8.12
N ARG A 290 -3.39 26.24 -8.24
CA ARG A 290 -2.20 25.63 -8.80
C ARG A 290 -1.54 24.67 -7.79
N TYR A 291 -1.06 23.55 -8.30
CA TYR A 291 -0.10 22.68 -7.62
C TYR A 291 0.88 22.13 -8.66
N LYS A 292 2.05 21.66 -8.22
CA LYS A 292 3.07 21.10 -9.12
C LYS A 292 2.94 19.59 -9.11
N PHE A 293 2.64 18.97 -10.26
CA PHE A 293 2.56 17.51 -10.38
C PHE A 293 3.88 16.80 -10.02
N LYS A 294 5.02 17.48 -10.14
CA LYS A 294 6.31 16.93 -9.71
C LYS A 294 6.30 16.48 -8.24
N GLN A 295 5.50 17.10 -7.37
CA GLN A 295 5.38 16.67 -5.96
C GLN A 295 4.76 15.27 -5.87
N VAL A 296 3.70 15.02 -6.65
CA VAL A 296 3.08 13.69 -6.76
C VAL A 296 4.09 12.68 -7.31
N ALA A 297 4.84 13.05 -8.35
CA ALA A 297 5.83 12.17 -8.96
C ALA A 297 6.95 11.77 -7.99
N VAL A 298 7.47 12.70 -7.19
CA VAL A 298 8.47 12.39 -6.16
C VAL A 298 7.89 11.47 -5.09
N LEU A 299 6.65 11.71 -4.65
CA LEU A 299 5.98 10.83 -3.69
C LEU A 299 5.70 9.44 -4.27
N ASN A 300 5.40 9.33 -5.57
CA ASN A 300 5.29 8.04 -6.26
C ASN A 300 6.60 7.26 -6.13
N LEU A 301 7.75 7.88 -6.44
CA LEU A 301 9.06 7.23 -6.32
C LEU A 301 9.44 6.92 -4.87
N ALA A 302 9.15 7.83 -3.94
CA ALA A 302 9.40 7.60 -2.54
C ALA A 302 8.58 6.42 -1.99
N TYR A 303 7.31 6.29 -2.39
CA TYR A 303 6.47 5.17 -1.95
C TYR A 303 6.78 3.87 -2.70
N PHE A 304 7.24 3.97 -3.95
CA PHE A 304 7.79 2.85 -4.70
C PHE A 304 8.94 2.18 -3.93
N ILE A 305 9.89 2.97 -3.40
CA ILE A 305 11.04 2.40 -2.68
C ILE A 305 10.70 2.01 -1.24
N THR A 306 9.90 2.79 -0.51
CA THR A 306 9.56 2.48 0.88
C THR A 306 8.57 1.31 0.95
N PHE A 307 7.34 1.48 0.51
CA PHE A 307 6.31 0.45 0.60
C PHE A 307 6.53 -0.71 -0.39
N GLY A 308 7.06 -0.42 -1.58
CA GLY A 308 7.34 -1.46 -2.58
C GLY A 308 8.40 -2.45 -2.09
N SER A 309 9.48 -1.96 -1.48
CA SER A 309 10.47 -2.83 -0.87
C SER A 309 9.92 -3.56 0.36
N GLU A 310 9.09 -2.90 1.19
CA GLU A 310 8.42 -3.53 2.32
C GLU A 310 7.59 -4.74 1.88
N LEU A 311 6.74 -4.58 0.85
CA LEU A 311 5.91 -5.67 0.33
C LEU A 311 6.73 -6.87 -0.13
N ALA A 312 7.81 -6.62 -0.88
CA ALA A 312 8.67 -7.68 -1.38
C ALA A 312 9.42 -8.37 -0.24
N VAL A 313 10.00 -7.61 0.66
CA VAL A 313 10.83 -8.13 1.75
C VAL A 313 9.99 -8.89 2.77
N VAL A 314 8.85 -8.36 3.21
CA VAL A 314 7.93 -9.08 4.12
C VAL A 314 7.50 -10.42 3.53
N SER A 315 7.30 -10.48 2.20
CA SER A 315 6.89 -11.72 1.53
C SER A 315 8.00 -12.77 1.49
N MET A 316 9.28 -12.37 1.40
CA MET A 316 10.40 -13.28 1.22
C MET A 316 11.18 -13.60 2.52
N LEU A 317 11.08 -12.75 3.53
CA LEU A 317 11.90 -12.87 4.75
C LEU A 317 11.75 -14.21 5.49
N PRO A 318 10.56 -14.81 5.64
CA PRO A 318 10.44 -16.12 6.26
C PRO A 318 11.29 -17.19 5.55
N LEU A 319 11.23 -17.20 4.22
CA LEU A 319 12.04 -18.12 3.42
C LEU A 319 13.53 -17.80 3.52
N PHE A 320 13.91 -16.53 3.45
CA PHE A 320 15.29 -16.08 3.60
C PHE A 320 15.90 -16.52 4.93
N PHE A 321 15.20 -16.30 6.06
CA PHE A 321 15.67 -16.75 7.36
C PHE A 321 15.79 -18.27 7.44
N PHE A 322 14.83 -18.99 6.91
CA PHE A 322 14.86 -20.45 6.88
C PHE A 322 16.05 -20.95 6.06
N GLU A 323 16.21 -20.52 4.81
CA GLU A 323 17.30 -20.94 3.92
C GLU A 323 18.68 -20.57 4.46
N THR A 324 18.79 -19.44 5.20
CA THR A 324 20.07 -18.98 5.75
C THR A 324 20.49 -19.70 7.02
N PHE A 325 19.53 -20.00 7.92
CA PHE A 325 19.88 -20.42 9.29
C PHE A 325 19.42 -21.84 9.66
N HIS A 326 18.62 -22.51 8.81
CA HIS A 326 18.13 -23.86 9.13
C HIS A 326 19.26 -24.85 9.36
N GLU A 327 20.24 -24.92 8.46
CA GLU A 327 21.36 -25.86 8.57
C GLU A 327 22.35 -25.48 9.67
N SER A 328 22.54 -24.19 9.93
CA SER A 328 23.56 -23.72 10.89
C SER A 328 23.06 -23.60 12.33
N GLN A 329 21.79 -23.34 12.53
CA GLN A 329 21.21 -23.04 13.86
C GLN A 329 19.86 -23.75 14.10
N ASP A 330 19.53 -24.76 13.29
CA ASP A 330 18.38 -25.68 13.42
C ASP A 330 17.03 -24.96 13.67
N ILE A 331 16.79 -23.85 12.95
CA ILE A 331 15.51 -23.16 13.04
C ILE A 331 14.41 -23.88 12.26
N THR A 332 13.23 -23.92 12.84
CA THR A 332 12.03 -24.44 12.19
C THR A 332 11.40 -23.43 11.26
N MET A 333 10.56 -23.88 10.31
CA MET A 333 9.75 -23.00 9.44
C MET A 333 8.88 -22.02 10.24
N LEU A 334 8.32 -22.46 11.38
CA LEU A 334 7.52 -21.60 12.25
C LEU A 334 8.37 -20.48 12.85
N GLN A 335 9.57 -20.81 13.35
CA GLN A 335 10.51 -19.82 13.88
C GLN A 335 10.96 -18.84 12.80
N ALA A 336 11.29 -19.31 11.60
CA ALA A 336 11.64 -18.47 10.46
C ALA A 336 10.47 -17.50 10.08
N GLY A 337 9.24 -18.00 10.12
CA GLY A 337 8.03 -17.19 9.92
C GLY A 337 7.90 -16.06 10.96
N LEU A 338 8.11 -16.37 12.23
CA LEU A 338 8.08 -15.38 13.31
C LEU A 338 9.21 -14.35 13.18
N LEU A 339 10.44 -14.81 12.86
CA LEU A 339 11.60 -13.94 12.64
C LEU A 339 11.36 -12.99 11.45
N GLY A 340 10.82 -13.49 10.33
CA GLY A 340 10.42 -12.68 9.18
C GLY A 340 9.29 -11.68 9.51
N GLY A 341 8.34 -12.09 10.35
CA GLY A 341 7.25 -11.25 10.84
C GLY A 341 7.71 -10.05 11.68
N SER A 342 8.91 -10.12 12.28
CA SER A 342 9.51 -9.01 13.04
C SER A 342 9.66 -7.73 12.22
N PHE A 343 9.90 -7.83 10.92
CA PHE A 343 9.96 -6.69 10.01
C PHE A 343 8.61 -5.95 9.95
N ALA A 344 7.51 -6.67 9.79
CA ALA A 344 6.17 -6.08 9.74
C ALA A 344 5.70 -5.54 11.11
N PHE A 345 6.18 -6.14 12.21
CA PHE A 345 5.84 -5.72 13.57
C PHE A 345 6.25 -4.28 13.86
N ILE A 346 7.39 -3.83 13.31
CA ILE A 346 7.92 -2.46 13.49
C ILE A 346 6.97 -1.38 12.95
N ASN A 347 6.11 -1.70 11.99
CA ASN A 347 5.12 -0.77 11.44
C ASN A 347 4.24 -0.11 12.52
N LEU A 348 3.93 -0.84 13.59
CA LEU A 348 3.09 -0.37 14.70
C LEU A 348 3.61 0.95 15.30
N VAL A 349 4.93 1.09 15.37
CA VAL A 349 5.61 2.25 15.97
C VAL A 349 6.25 3.14 14.91
N ALA A 350 6.91 2.55 13.92
CA ALA A 350 7.73 3.30 12.98
C ALA A 350 6.92 4.20 12.03
N ARG A 351 5.75 3.78 11.54
CA ARG A 351 4.91 4.64 10.68
C ARG A 351 4.36 5.86 11.43
N PRO A 352 3.74 5.74 12.61
CA PRO A 352 3.34 6.90 13.41
C PRO A 352 4.52 7.83 13.72
N MET A 353 5.67 7.25 14.09
CA MET A 353 6.89 8.00 14.36
C MET A 353 7.38 8.75 13.11
N GLY A 354 7.38 8.12 11.95
CA GLY A 354 7.77 8.73 10.69
C GLY A 354 6.88 9.91 10.29
N GLY A 355 5.56 9.77 10.44
CA GLY A 355 4.61 10.85 10.25
C GLY A 355 4.84 12.02 11.22
N TRP A 356 4.99 11.70 12.51
CA TRP A 356 5.25 12.70 13.56
C TRP A 356 6.59 13.44 13.38
N LEU A 357 7.66 12.71 13.05
CA LEU A 357 8.97 13.32 12.78
C LEU A 357 8.90 14.22 11.53
N SER A 358 8.15 13.81 10.51
CA SER A 358 7.89 14.59 9.30
C SER A 358 7.18 15.91 9.62
N ASP A 359 6.14 15.86 10.48
CA ASP A 359 5.42 17.05 10.91
C ASP A 359 6.29 17.99 11.77
N LYS A 360 7.22 17.44 12.59
CA LYS A 360 8.02 18.20 13.55
C LYS A 360 9.31 18.79 12.98
N PHE A 361 10.04 18.02 12.18
CA PHE A 361 11.40 18.38 11.71
C PHE A 361 11.45 18.81 10.23
N GLY A 362 10.32 18.81 9.56
CA GLY A 362 10.21 19.10 8.15
C GLY A 362 10.14 17.84 7.28
N ARG A 363 9.32 17.93 6.26
CA ARG A 363 8.91 16.76 5.47
C ARG A 363 10.00 16.24 4.57
N LYS A 364 10.72 17.15 3.90
CA LYS A 364 11.84 16.81 3.01
C LYS A 364 13.00 16.19 3.77
N LEU A 365 13.40 16.81 4.90
CA LEU A 365 14.52 16.32 5.71
C LEU A 365 14.21 14.93 6.26
N SER A 366 13.06 14.74 6.88
CA SER A 366 12.65 13.46 7.46
C SER A 366 12.63 12.35 6.41
N LEU A 367 11.99 12.59 5.25
CA LEU A 367 11.94 11.61 4.17
C LEU A 367 13.34 11.29 3.62
N SER A 368 14.23 12.30 3.49
CA SER A 368 15.61 12.07 3.05
C SER A 368 16.39 11.17 4.02
N VAL A 369 16.26 11.40 5.34
CA VAL A 369 16.89 10.57 6.37
C VAL A 369 16.34 9.14 6.32
N PHE A 370 15.04 8.96 6.16
CA PHE A 370 14.45 7.63 6.12
C PHE A 370 14.86 6.85 4.87
N VAL A 371 14.90 7.49 3.70
CA VAL A 371 15.35 6.82 2.46
C VAL A 371 16.83 6.48 2.51
N LEU A 372 17.67 7.33 3.11
CA LEU A 372 19.09 7.02 3.32
C LEU A 372 19.27 5.86 4.30
N GLY A 373 18.57 5.87 5.44
CA GLY A 373 18.60 4.79 6.43
C GLY A 373 18.10 3.46 5.88
N LEU A 374 17.04 3.49 5.05
CA LEU A 374 16.54 2.33 4.30
C LEU A 374 17.62 1.76 3.38
N SER A 375 18.31 2.61 2.62
CA SER A 375 19.42 2.18 1.74
C SER A 375 20.53 1.50 2.53
N ALA A 376 21.00 2.12 3.60
CA ALA A 376 22.01 1.55 4.49
C ALA A 376 21.55 0.24 5.13
N GLY A 377 20.28 0.17 5.56
CA GLY A 377 19.69 -1.03 6.14
C GLY A 377 19.66 -2.22 5.18
N TYR A 378 19.18 -2.02 3.94
CA TYR A 378 19.20 -3.09 2.94
C TYR A 378 20.60 -3.48 2.51
N PHE A 379 21.53 -2.53 2.40
CA PHE A 379 22.93 -2.87 2.17
C PHE A 379 23.50 -3.72 3.32
N GLY A 380 23.19 -3.40 4.57
CA GLY A 380 23.53 -4.24 5.72
C GLY A 380 22.89 -5.64 5.63
N MET A 381 21.61 -5.75 5.30
CA MET A 381 20.93 -7.05 5.15
C MET A 381 21.55 -7.92 4.03
N SER A 382 22.14 -7.32 3.01
CA SER A 382 22.83 -8.05 1.95
C SER A 382 24.06 -8.80 2.43
N GLN A 383 24.61 -8.45 3.61
CA GLN A 383 25.80 -9.06 4.22
C GLN A 383 25.46 -10.21 5.17
N ILE A 384 24.17 -10.48 5.44
CA ILE A 384 23.76 -11.56 6.35
C ILE A 384 24.13 -12.91 5.72
N THR A 385 24.87 -13.72 6.49
CA THR A 385 25.28 -15.08 6.14
C THR A 385 24.90 -16.07 7.25
N ALA A 386 25.04 -17.36 6.99
CA ALA A 386 24.76 -18.42 7.95
C ALA A 386 25.63 -18.36 9.24
N GLU A 387 26.77 -17.67 9.18
CA GLU A 387 27.68 -17.47 10.31
C GLU A 387 27.23 -16.42 11.31
N TRP A 388 26.27 -15.56 10.90
CA TRP A 388 25.75 -14.51 11.78
C TRP A 388 24.91 -15.09 12.91
N SER A 389 24.95 -14.43 14.07
CA SER A 389 23.95 -14.69 15.10
C SER A 389 22.56 -14.27 14.59
N ILE A 390 21.57 -15.14 14.77
CA ILE A 390 20.15 -14.84 14.43
C ILE A 390 19.72 -13.53 15.09
N LEU A 391 20.10 -13.30 16.35
CA LEU A 391 19.73 -12.06 17.05
C LEU A 391 20.26 -10.83 16.32
N VAL A 392 21.50 -10.83 15.86
CA VAL A 392 22.09 -9.69 15.15
C VAL A 392 21.42 -9.50 13.79
N ALA A 393 21.15 -10.59 13.06
CA ALA A 393 20.44 -10.55 11.79
C ALA A 393 19.02 -9.98 11.95
N VAL A 394 18.28 -10.38 12.99
CA VAL A 394 16.94 -9.87 13.29
C VAL A 394 16.99 -8.40 13.71
N LEU A 395 17.92 -7.99 14.56
CA LEU A 395 18.05 -6.60 14.97
C LEU A 395 18.38 -5.68 13.79
N LEU A 396 19.24 -6.11 12.87
CA LEU A 396 19.53 -5.39 11.63
C LEU A 396 18.29 -5.29 10.75
N THR A 397 17.57 -6.39 10.59
CA THR A 397 16.30 -6.44 9.83
C THR A 397 15.26 -5.51 10.41
N MET A 398 15.08 -5.49 11.73
CA MET A 398 14.16 -4.56 12.42
C MET A 398 14.61 -3.11 12.29
N SER A 399 15.92 -2.84 12.35
CA SER A 399 16.47 -1.49 12.14
C SER A 399 16.20 -0.99 10.71
N CYS A 400 16.39 -1.86 9.71
CA CYS A 400 16.02 -1.54 8.32
C CYS A 400 14.53 -1.23 8.21
N SER A 401 13.68 -2.09 8.77
CA SER A 401 12.22 -1.91 8.77
C SER A 401 11.78 -0.60 9.41
N LEU A 402 12.47 -0.14 10.45
CA LEU A 402 12.18 1.15 11.09
C LEU A 402 12.27 2.30 10.08
N PHE A 403 13.34 2.37 9.28
CA PHE A 403 13.51 3.40 8.26
C PHE A 403 12.52 3.24 7.10
N VAL A 404 12.28 2.01 6.66
CA VAL A 404 11.30 1.69 5.61
C VAL A 404 9.90 2.16 6.01
N SER A 405 9.46 1.75 7.18
CA SER A 405 8.11 2.04 7.69
C SER A 405 7.93 3.50 8.05
N ALA A 406 8.96 4.14 8.67
CA ALA A 406 8.95 5.58 8.94
C ALA A 406 8.89 6.39 7.63
N GLY A 407 9.61 5.96 6.59
CA GLY A 407 9.52 6.53 5.26
C GLY A 407 8.12 6.46 4.66
N CYS A 408 7.42 5.33 4.82
CA CYS A 408 6.03 5.20 4.42
C CYS A 408 5.12 6.21 5.14
N GLY A 409 5.29 6.40 6.44
CA GLY A 409 4.55 7.39 7.23
C GLY A 409 4.83 8.82 6.77
N ALA A 410 6.09 9.15 6.50
CA ALA A 410 6.50 10.47 6.01
C ALA A 410 5.92 10.80 4.62
N VAL A 411 5.85 9.84 3.70
CA VAL A 411 5.22 10.05 2.37
C VAL A 411 3.76 10.46 2.54
N TYR A 412 2.99 9.74 3.35
CA TYR A 412 1.57 10.04 3.50
C TYR A 412 1.26 11.24 4.38
N ALA A 413 2.20 11.69 5.21
CA ALA A 413 2.11 12.99 5.87
C ALA A 413 2.08 14.18 4.88
N ILE A 414 2.56 13.97 3.64
CA ILE A 414 2.62 15.01 2.59
C ILE A 414 1.41 14.96 1.66
N VAL A 415 0.90 13.77 1.35
CA VAL A 415 -0.16 13.54 0.33
C VAL A 415 -1.37 14.46 0.49
N PRO A 416 -2.02 14.59 1.66
CA PRO A 416 -3.20 15.44 1.82
C PRO A 416 -2.93 16.93 1.64
N LEU A 417 -1.67 17.35 1.75
CA LEU A 417 -1.23 18.75 1.70
C LEU A 417 -0.93 19.24 0.28
N ILE A 418 -0.91 18.35 -0.72
CA ILE A 418 -0.70 18.75 -2.12
C ILE A 418 -1.95 19.42 -2.67
N LYS A 419 -3.11 18.72 -2.57
CA LYS A 419 -4.41 19.23 -3.01
C LYS A 419 -5.53 18.47 -2.32
N ARG A 420 -6.19 19.09 -1.34
CA ARG A 420 -7.15 18.44 -0.45
C ARG A 420 -8.30 17.74 -1.20
N ARG A 421 -8.91 18.41 -2.20
CA ARG A 421 -10.03 17.86 -2.98
C ARG A 421 -9.66 16.65 -3.85
N MET A 422 -8.37 16.41 -4.11
CA MET A 422 -7.87 15.29 -4.92
C MET A 422 -7.02 14.32 -4.09
N THR A 423 -7.08 14.39 -2.76
CA THR A 423 -6.29 13.54 -1.85
C THR A 423 -6.46 12.06 -2.18
N GLY A 424 -7.68 11.59 -2.47
CA GLY A 424 -7.93 10.19 -2.84
C GLY A 424 -7.26 9.79 -4.15
N GLN A 425 -7.32 10.64 -5.18
CA GLN A 425 -6.68 10.38 -6.47
C GLN A 425 -5.14 10.38 -6.33
N ILE A 426 -4.58 11.35 -5.60
CA ILE A 426 -3.13 11.44 -5.33
C ILE A 426 -2.70 10.23 -4.50
N ALA A 427 -3.40 9.92 -3.41
CA ALA A 427 -3.13 8.75 -2.57
C ALA A 427 -3.25 7.44 -3.37
N GLY A 428 -4.22 7.36 -4.27
CA GLY A 428 -4.40 6.23 -5.17
C GLY A 428 -3.21 6.01 -6.08
N MET A 429 -2.70 7.08 -6.72
CA MET A 429 -1.55 7.01 -7.60
C MET A 429 -0.27 6.69 -6.82
N VAL A 430 0.01 7.40 -5.73
CA VAL A 430 1.17 7.12 -4.85
C VAL A 430 1.11 5.68 -4.32
N GLY A 431 -0.07 5.25 -3.87
CA GLY A 431 -0.27 3.89 -3.40
C GLY A 431 -0.08 2.83 -4.48
N ALA A 432 -0.52 3.09 -5.72
CA ALA A 432 -0.30 2.19 -6.84
C ALA A 432 1.21 2.01 -7.14
N TYR A 433 1.99 3.09 -7.05
CA TYR A 433 3.46 3.01 -7.20
C TYR A 433 4.13 2.14 -6.14
N GLY A 434 3.64 2.11 -4.91
CA GLY A 434 4.11 1.16 -3.91
C GLY A 434 3.92 -0.30 -4.35
N ASN A 435 2.76 -0.62 -4.97
CA ASN A 435 2.54 -1.98 -5.50
C ASN A 435 3.35 -2.25 -6.78
N VAL A 436 3.57 -1.24 -7.63
CA VAL A 436 4.52 -1.34 -8.75
C VAL A 436 5.90 -1.75 -8.22
N GLY A 437 6.37 -1.09 -7.14
CA GLY A 437 7.61 -1.47 -6.46
C GLY A 437 7.59 -2.92 -5.99
N GLY A 438 6.54 -3.33 -5.30
CA GLY A 438 6.37 -4.71 -4.84
C GLY A 438 6.47 -5.75 -5.95
N VAL A 439 5.75 -5.55 -7.06
CA VAL A 439 5.79 -6.45 -8.23
C VAL A 439 7.17 -6.47 -8.87
N LEU A 440 7.78 -5.30 -9.08
CA LEU A 440 9.11 -5.20 -9.71
C LEU A 440 10.18 -5.87 -8.83
N PHE A 441 10.21 -5.58 -7.53
CA PHE A 441 11.16 -6.18 -6.60
C PHE A 441 10.98 -7.70 -6.49
N LEU A 442 9.74 -8.21 -6.37
CA LEU A 442 9.48 -9.65 -6.37
C LEU A 442 9.88 -10.30 -7.71
N THR A 443 9.70 -9.59 -8.82
CA THR A 443 10.17 -10.06 -10.13
C THR A 443 11.68 -10.12 -10.18
N ILE A 444 12.40 -9.09 -9.73
CA ILE A 444 13.86 -9.08 -9.63
C ILE A 444 14.34 -10.24 -8.76
N LEU A 445 13.73 -10.45 -7.58
CA LEU A 445 14.06 -11.54 -6.67
C LEU A 445 13.95 -12.92 -7.36
N SER A 446 13.11 -13.08 -8.36
CA SER A 446 12.98 -14.36 -9.08
C SER A 446 14.20 -14.70 -9.95
N PHE A 447 15.08 -13.73 -10.22
CA PHE A 447 16.26 -13.89 -11.09
C PHE A 447 17.60 -13.74 -10.36
N VAL A 448 17.62 -13.25 -9.13
CA VAL A 448 18.85 -12.96 -8.39
C VAL A 448 18.84 -13.62 -7.01
N SER A 449 20.02 -13.71 -6.37
CA SER A 449 20.15 -14.14 -4.97
C SER A 449 19.58 -13.09 -4.01
N SER A 450 19.21 -13.51 -2.80
CA SER A 450 18.70 -12.61 -1.76
C SER A 450 19.70 -11.50 -1.41
N SER A 451 21.01 -11.77 -1.37
CA SER A 451 22.03 -10.76 -1.13
C SER A 451 22.05 -9.69 -2.23
N LEU A 452 22.11 -10.10 -3.51
CA LEU A 452 22.09 -9.16 -4.64
C LEU A 452 20.77 -8.40 -4.72
N PHE A 453 19.65 -9.03 -4.37
CA PHE A 453 18.34 -8.37 -4.28
C PHE A 453 18.34 -7.19 -3.29
N PHE A 454 18.90 -7.37 -2.10
CA PHE A 454 19.01 -6.28 -1.12
C PHE A 454 19.94 -5.15 -1.61
N VAL A 455 21.06 -5.49 -2.27
CA VAL A 455 21.95 -4.48 -2.89
C VAL A 455 21.21 -3.66 -3.96
N ILE A 456 20.40 -4.30 -4.80
CA ILE A 456 19.62 -3.60 -5.83
C ILE A 456 18.63 -2.63 -5.19
N ILE A 457 17.91 -3.05 -4.15
CA ILE A 457 17.01 -2.14 -3.43
C ILE A 457 17.77 -0.95 -2.86
N ALA A 458 18.93 -1.18 -2.22
CA ALA A 458 19.77 -0.14 -1.66
C ALA A 458 20.22 0.88 -2.72
N ALA A 459 20.64 0.40 -3.89
CA ALA A 459 21.08 1.26 -5.00
C ALA A 459 19.90 2.11 -5.57
N ILE A 460 18.73 1.50 -5.76
CA ILE A 460 17.53 2.22 -6.21
C ILE A 460 17.12 3.27 -5.17
N ALA A 461 17.25 2.97 -3.87
CA ALA A 461 16.95 3.91 -2.80
C ALA A 461 17.82 5.17 -2.88
N LEU A 462 19.12 5.05 -3.20
CA LEU A 462 20.00 6.21 -3.41
C LEU A 462 19.56 7.05 -4.60
N ALA A 463 19.11 6.42 -5.71
CA ALA A 463 18.56 7.16 -6.85
C ALA A 463 17.26 7.91 -6.46
N VAL A 464 16.39 7.29 -5.68
CA VAL A 464 15.16 7.94 -5.17
C VAL A 464 15.49 9.06 -4.18
N LEU A 465 16.55 8.92 -3.36
CA LEU A 465 17.02 9.99 -2.47
C LEU A 465 17.34 11.27 -3.24
N LEU A 466 17.93 11.17 -4.43
CA LEU A 466 18.15 12.33 -5.30
C LEU A 466 16.82 12.96 -5.75
N ALA A 467 15.82 12.15 -6.09
CA ALA A 467 14.49 12.65 -6.45
C ALA A 467 13.80 13.36 -5.28
N VAL A 468 13.95 12.86 -4.05
CA VAL A 468 13.39 13.46 -2.83
C VAL A 468 13.89 14.90 -2.62
N GLN A 469 15.10 15.24 -3.12
CA GLN A 469 15.62 16.62 -3.02
C GLN A 469 14.76 17.65 -3.78
N PHE A 470 13.91 17.21 -4.70
CA PHE A 470 12.98 18.07 -5.45
C PHE A 470 11.61 18.28 -4.76
N ILE A 471 11.42 17.77 -3.53
CA ILE A 471 10.24 18.08 -2.73
C ILE A 471 10.28 19.56 -2.32
N ASP A 472 9.20 20.27 -2.61
CA ASP A 472 8.94 21.59 -2.06
C ASP A 472 8.31 21.42 -0.67
N GLU A 473 8.88 22.06 0.36
CA GLU A 473 8.28 22.08 1.70
C GLU A 473 6.95 22.84 1.65
N PRO A 474 5.82 22.25 2.06
CA PRO A 474 4.58 23.01 2.22
C PRO A 474 4.77 24.05 3.33
N LYS A 475 4.72 25.31 2.98
CA LYS A 475 4.86 26.45 3.92
C LYS A 475 3.72 27.45 3.74
N GLY A 476 3.33 28.10 4.84
CA GLY A 476 2.31 29.13 4.81
C GLY A 476 0.89 28.57 4.83
N HIS A 477 0.02 29.15 4.04
CA HIS A 477 -1.40 28.78 4.00
C HIS A 477 -1.77 28.18 2.65
N MET A 478 -2.54 27.13 2.65
CA MET A 478 -3.21 26.60 1.47
C MET A 478 -4.63 27.12 1.45
N ALA A 479 -4.99 27.80 0.38
CA ALA A 479 -6.34 28.28 0.20
C ALA A 479 -7.19 27.17 -0.47
N GLU A 480 -8.34 26.87 0.10
CA GLU A 480 -9.36 25.99 -0.48
C GLU A 480 -10.61 26.83 -0.75
N VAL A 481 -11.08 26.82 -2.00
CA VAL A 481 -12.33 27.51 -2.38
C VAL A 481 -13.49 26.56 -2.12
N LEU A 482 -14.43 26.97 -1.28
CA LEU A 482 -15.65 26.23 -0.95
C LEU A 482 -16.63 26.25 -2.13
N GLU A 483 -17.66 25.38 -2.08
CA GLU A 483 -18.70 25.33 -3.14
C GLU A 483 -19.50 26.63 -3.25
N ASP A 484 -19.61 27.40 -2.15
CA ASP A 484 -20.25 28.72 -2.09
C ASP A 484 -19.35 29.87 -2.58
N GLY A 485 -18.13 29.57 -3.05
CA GLY A 485 -17.14 30.54 -3.50
C GLY A 485 -16.33 31.20 -2.39
N SER A 486 -16.59 30.94 -1.12
CA SER A 486 -15.77 31.38 -0.01
C SER A 486 -14.41 30.68 0.03
N VAL A 487 -13.39 31.35 0.58
CA VAL A 487 -12.02 30.81 0.67
C VAL A 487 -11.68 30.47 2.12
N GLU A 488 -11.42 29.18 2.37
CA GLU A 488 -10.88 28.73 3.65
C GLU A 488 -9.35 28.65 3.56
N MET A 489 -8.66 29.34 4.48
CA MET A 489 -7.19 29.32 4.59
C MET A 489 -6.76 28.22 5.55
N ILE A 490 -6.07 27.22 5.04
CA ILE A 490 -5.55 26.09 5.83
C ILE A 490 -4.09 26.37 6.13
N GLU A 491 -3.75 26.50 7.40
CA GLU A 491 -2.37 26.67 7.85
C GLU A 491 -1.59 25.36 7.67
N LEU A 492 -0.46 25.40 6.95
CA LEU A 492 0.34 24.22 6.60
C LEU A 492 1.52 23.97 7.56
N GLY A 493 1.81 24.90 8.44
CA GLY A 493 2.89 24.75 9.42
C GLY A 493 3.69 26.01 9.67
#